data_4509efd0dcf5c2c545362c6631f21017
#
_entry.id   4509efd0dcf5c2c545362c6631f21017
#
_cell.length_a   1.000
_cell.length_b   1.000
_cell.length_c   1.000
_cell.angle_alpha   90.00
_cell.angle_beta   90.00
_cell.angle_gamma   90.00
#
_symmetry.space_group_name_H-M   'P 1'
#
loop_
_entity.id
_entity.type
_entity.pdbx_description
1 polymer ?
#
loop_
_entity_poly.entity_id
_entity_poly.type
_entity_poly.pdbx_seq_one_letter_code
_entity_poly.pdbx_strand_id
1 'polypeptide(L)'
;YTVDPTTGEVSFTPAEGFVGTATPIKVSANVTFNDESGNPVTVATENTYTPTVYGVQPSKDETTGKQGQTQTSKSGKDRFSELNTATNTLDGTNVDWITAAYSLEGANEKGKVVVEGEGTYSIDPTTGVVRFEPLPTFTGEGKGVNVQVSVTATDSEGNKVPVTSKGKYTPTVTPVTPTAAPSTSTGVQGEIQKGTPTFTEGNTEVPIKENSVKLLNADGTEATGPVDALDEKGNKVGEYTVDPTTGVVTFTPTDKSYTGPVQPAKVQAEDKNGTKVSTTYTPNIVGVTPTATPATTEDV
;
A
#
# COMPACT_ATOMS: atom_id res chain seq x y z
N TYR A 1 -30.97 -5.46 -27.02
CA TYR A 1 -31.99 -6.31 -27.69
C TYR A 1 -32.27 -5.81 -29.09
N THR A 2 -32.30 -6.72 -30.01
CA THR A 2 -32.74 -6.48 -31.40
C THR A 2 -33.70 -7.59 -31.78
N VAL A 3 -34.63 -7.30 -32.71
CA VAL A 3 -35.57 -8.27 -33.28
C VAL A 3 -35.46 -8.21 -34.80
N ASP A 4 -35.36 -9.36 -35.45
CA ASP A 4 -35.54 -9.47 -36.88
C ASP A 4 -37.05 -9.46 -37.19
N PRO A 5 -37.59 -8.42 -37.84
CA PRO A 5 -39.03 -8.32 -38.10
C PRO A 5 -39.54 -9.36 -39.09
N THR A 6 -38.66 -10.05 -39.86
CA THR A 6 -39.03 -11.06 -40.83
C THR A 6 -39.12 -12.44 -40.21
N THR A 7 -38.17 -12.80 -39.35
CA THR A 7 -38.08 -14.11 -38.72
C THR A 7 -38.67 -14.14 -37.31
N GLY A 8 -38.81 -12.99 -36.64
CA GLY A 8 -39.16 -12.86 -35.24
C GLY A 8 -38.05 -13.28 -34.29
N GLU A 9 -36.84 -13.52 -34.79
CA GLU A 9 -35.68 -13.84 -33.96
C GLU A 9 -35.26 -12.67 -33.11
N VAL A 10 -35.10 -12.91 -31.82
CA VAL A 10 -34.67 -11.92 -30.86
C VAL A 10 -33.22 -12.18 -30.44
N SER A 11 -32.37 -11.19 -30.63
CA SER A 11 -30.97 -11.24 -30.20
C SER A 11 -30.75 -10.33 -28.97
N PHE A 12 -29.92 -10.80 -28.04
CA PHE A 12 -29.46 -10.05 -26.86
C PHE A 12 -27.95 -9.96 -26.85
N THR A 13 -27.41 -8.76 -26.80
CA THR A 13 -25.98 -8.51 -26.64
C THR A 13 -25.77 -7.95 -25.23
N PRO A 14 -25.18 -8.73 -24.29
CA PRO A 14 -24.92 -8.24 -22.95
C PRO A 14 -23.86 -7.15 -22.93
N ALA A 15 -23.97 -6.23 -21.96
CA ALA A 15 -22.88 -5.32 -21.66
C ALA A 15 -21.64 -6.09 -21.17
N GLU A 16 -20.44 -5.52 -21.35
CA GLU A 16 -19.21 -6.12 -20.86
C GLU A 16 -19.28 -6.37 -19.34
N GLY A 17 -18.95 -7.59 -18.93
CA GLY A 17 -18.99 -8.02 -17.52
C GLY A 17 -20.38 -8.32 -16.96
N PHE A 18 -21.45 -8.22 -17.76
CA PHE A 18 -22.78 -8.61 -17.32
C PHE A 18 -22.89 -10.12 -17.14
N VAL A 19 -23.32 -10.54 -15.96
CA VAL A 19 -23.64 -11.92 -15.59
C VAL A 19 -24.98 -11.94 -14.89
N GLY A 20 -25.85 -12.87 -15.25
CA GLY A 20 -27.16 -12.99 -14.64
C GLY A 20 -28.31 -12.97 -15.65
N THR A 21 -29.52 -12.95 -15.13
CA THR A 21 -30.72 -12.88 -15.93
C THR A 21 -31.06 -11.43 -16.26
N ALA A 22 -31.12 -11.13 -17.54
CA ALA A 22 -31.43 -9.78 -18.02
C ALA A 22 -32.91 -9.43 -17.78
N THR A 23 -33.20 -8.14 -17.75
CA THR A 23 -34.59 -7.66 -17.65
C THR A 23 -35.40 -8.18 -18.82
N PRO A 24 -36.53 -8.87 -18.56
CA PRO A 24 -37.38 -9.39 -19.63
C PRO A 24 -37.88 -8.29 -20.56
N ILE A 25 -37.95 -8.59 -21.86
CA ILE A 25 -38.61 -7.74 -22.85
C ILE A 25 -39.83 -8.43 -23.39
N LYS A 26 -40.86 -7.64 -23.77
CA LYS A 26 -42.01 -8.11 -24.50
C LYS A 26 -41.73 -8.03 -25.99
N VAL A 27 -42.07 -9.08 -26.67
CA VAL A 27 -42.01 -9.19 -28.15
C VAL A 27 -43.45 -9.32 -28.62
N SER A 28 -43.91 -8.44 -29.48
CA SER A 28 -45.24 -8.48 -30.05
C SER A 28 -45.20 -8.77 -31.55
N ALA A 29 -46.18 -9.51 -32.02
CA ALA A 29 -46.41 -9.74 -33.43
C ALA A 29 -47.86 -9.51 -33.77
N ASN A 30 -48.08 -8.93 -34.95
CA ASN A 30 -49.42 -8.81 -35.53
C ASN A 30 -49.57 -9.89 -36.62
N VAL A 31 -50.53 -10.78 -36.45
CA VAL A 31 -50.87 -11.82 -37.41
C VAL A 31 -52.15 -11.42 -38.09
N THR A 32 -52.12 -11.30 -39.40
CA THR A 32 -53.30 -11.02 -40.19
C THR A 32 -53.74 -12.30 -40.96
N PHE A 33 -54.98 -12.66 -40.81
CA PHE A 33 -55.64 -13.73 -41.53
C PHE A 33 -56.99 -13.28 -42.06
N ASN A 34 -57.57 -13.99 -43.03
CA ASN A 34 -58.90 -13.69 -43.51
C ASN A 34 -59.96 -14.47 -42.68
N ASP A 35 -61.06 -13.80 -42.32
CA ASP A 35 -62.23 -14.45 -41.72
C ASP A 35 -63.01 -15.30 -42.76
N GLU A 36 -64.06 -15.97 -42.31
CA GLU A 36 -64.89 -16.81 -43.16
C GLU A 36 -65.55 -16.03 -44.31
N SER A 37 -65.69 -14.72 -44.21
CA SER A 37 -66.21 -13.80 -45.21
C SER A 37 -65.13 -13.23 -46.14
N GLY A 38 -63.84 -13.60 -45.92
CA GLY A 38 -62.71 -13.10 -46.72
C GLY A 38 -62.17 -11.75 -46.29
N ASN A 39 -62.63 -11.20 -45.16
CA ASN A 39 -62.13 -9.93 -44.66
C ASN A 39 -60.84 -10.13 -43.85
N PRO A 40 -59.83 -9.23 -43.98
CA PRO A 40 -58.61 -9.31 -43.18
C PRO A 40 -58.88 -8.96 -41.73
N VAL A 41 -58.48 -9.87 -40.81
CA VAL A 41 -58.53 -9.71 -39.37
C VAL A 41 -57.07 -9.73 -38.83
N THR A 42 -56.69 -8.70 -38.11
CA THR A 42 -55.38 -8.64 -37.50
C THR A 42 -55.49 -8.89 -35.99
N VAL A 43 -54.75 -9.86 -35.50
CA VAL A 43 -54.67 -10.19 -34.08
C VAL A 43 -53.23 -9.94 -33.60
N ALA A 44 -53.12 -9.14 -32.53
CA ALA A 44 -51.85 -8.93 -31.85
C ALA A 44 -51.62 -10.08 -30.85
N THR A 45 -50.40 -10.57 -30.81
CA THR A 45 -49.91 -11.51 -29.81
C THR A 45 -48.64 -11.00 -29.15
N GLU A 46 -48.42 -11.33 -27.89
CA GLU A 46 -47.20 -10.94 -27.16
C GLU A 46 -46.58 -12.17 -26.49
N ASN A 47 -45.27 -12.17 -26.43
CA ASN A 47 -44.48 -13.12 -25.64
C ASN A 47 -43.34 -12.41 -24.96
N THR A 48 -42.72 -13.04 -23.96
CA THR A 48 -41.62 -12.47 -23.20
C THR A 48 -40.32 -13.23 -23.50
N TYR A 49 -39.25 -12.48 -23.79
CA TYR A 49 -37.93 -13.02 -23.94
C TYR A 49 -37.04 -12.60 -22.74
N THR A 50 -36.43 -13.59 -22.08
CA THR A 50 -35.64 -13.39 -20.86
C THR A 50 -34.32 -14.13 -20.99
N PRO A 51 -33.26 -13.51 -21.53
CA PRO A 51 -31.96 -14.15 -21.64
C PRO A 51 -31.22 -14.19 -20.31
N THR A 52 -30.46 -15.27 -20.11
CA THR A 52 -29.55 -15.43 -18.97
C THR A 52 -28.12 -15.56 -19.48
N VAL A 53 -27.20 -14.79 -18.90
CA VAL A 53 -25.76 -14.85 -19.19
C VAL A 53 -25.06 -15.58 -18.04
N TYR A 54 -24.49 -16.73 -18.34
CA TYR A 54 -23.72 -17.52 -17.38
C TYR A 54 -22.32 -16.92 -17.22
N GLY A 55 -21.78 -16.96 -16.01
CA GLY A 55 -20.45 -16.46 -15.75
C GLY A 55 -20.11 -16.40 -14.26
N VAL A 56 -18.99 -15.80 -13.98
CA VAL A 56 -18.50 -15.55 -12.62
C VAL A 56 -18.22 -14.07 -12.44
N GLN A 57 -18.61 -13.53 -11.30
CA GLN A 57 -18.39 -12.13 -10.95
C GLN A 57 -17.23 -11.97 -9.99
N PRO A 58 -16.33 -11.00 -10.21
CA PRO A 58 -15.24 -10.72 -9.30
C PRO A 58 -15.74 -10.04 -8.02
N SER A 59 -15.17 -10.44 -6.89
CA SER A 59 -15.28 -9.73 -5.62
C SER A 59 -14.04 -8.88 -5.38
N LYS A 60 -14.16 -7.90 -4.48
CA LYS A 60 -13.02 -7.09 -4.06
C LYS A 60 -11.92 -7.97 -3.46
N ASP A 61 -10.69 -7.80 -3.96
CA ASP A 61 -9.50 -8.54 -3.52
C ASP A 61 -8.36 -7.57 -3.23
N GLU A 62 -8.15 -7.31 -1.95
CA GLU A 62 -7.17 -6.35 -1.45
C GLU A 62 -6.38 -6.97 -0.31
N THR A 63 -5.13 -6.58 -0.20
CA THR A 63 -4.28 -6.94 0.93
C THR A 63 -3.54 -5.73 1.45
N THR A 64 -3.13 -5.81 2.71
CA THR A 64 -2.26 -4.81 3.32
C THR A 64 -1.09 -5.52 3.98
N GLY A 65 0.12 -5.07 3.66
CA GLY A 65 1.36 -5.60 4.23
C GLY A 65 2.33 -4.49 4.58
N LYS A 66 3.38 -4.84 5.33
CA LYS A 66 4.47 -3.91 5.63
C LYS A 66 5.42 -3.81 4.45
N GLN A 67 6.14 -2.73 4.36
CA GLN A 67 7.19 -2.49 3.39
C GLN A 67 8.20 -3.65 3.34
N GLY A 68 8.53 -4.11 2.12
CA GLY A 68 9.36 -5.29 1.87
C GLY A 68 8.66 -6.65 2.08
N GLN A 69 7.46 -6.67 2.65
CA GLN A 69 6.72 -7.90 2.90
C GLN A 69 5.99 -8.37 1.65
N THR A 70 6.25 -9.61 1.24
CA THR A 70 5.44 -10.28 0.21
C THR A 70 3.99 -10.41 0.67
N GLN A 71 3.05 -10.15 -0.25
CA GLN A 71 1.62 -10.30 0.00
C GLN A 71 1.02 -11.35 -0.95
N THR A 72 -0.02 -12.02 -0.48
CA THR A 72 -0.77 -13.00 -1.28
C THR A 72 -2.24 -12.66 -1.27
N SER A 73 -2.86 -12.73 -2.44
CA SER A 73 -4.28 -12.47 -2.63
C SER A 73 -5.15 -13.62 -2.12
N LYS A 74 -6.46 -13.46 -2.23
CA LYS A 74 -7.42 -14.59 -2.17
C LYS A 74 -7.11 -15.64 -3.23
N SER A 75 -7.62 -16.85 -3.03
CA SER A 75 -7.66 -17.85 -4.11
C SER A 75 -8.55 -17.37 -5.26
N GLY A 76 -8.37 -17.97 -6.43
CA GLY A 76 -9.23 -17.66 -7.58
C GLY A 76 -10.70 -17.95 -7.30
N LYS A 77 -10.99 -19.07 -6.63
CA LYS A 77 -12.36 -19.44 -6.26
C LYS A 77 -12.99 -18.45 -5.27
N ASP A 78 -12.21 -17.89 -4.34
CA ASP A 78 -12.72 -16.91 -3.37
C ASP A 78 -12.82 -15.50 -3.98
N ARG A 79 -12.08 -15.24 -5.06
CA ARG A 79 -12.13 -13.98 -5.81
C ARG A 79 -13.36 -13.90 -6.71
N PHE A 80 -13.77 -15.02 -7.29
CA PHE A 80 -14.88 -15.05 -8.22
C PHE A 80 -16.07 -15.82 -7.63
N SER A 81 -17.24 -15.21 -7.70
CA SER A 81 -18.51 -15.83 -7.33
C SER A 81 -19.26 -16.24 -8.60
N GLU A 82 -19.92 -17.38 -8.57
CA GLU A 82 -20.73 -17.89 -9.66
C GLU A 82 -22.21 -17.55 -9.49
N LEU A 83 -22.91 -17.48 -10.62
CA LEU A 83 -24.36 -17.22 -10.65
C LEU A 83 -25.15 -18.54 -10.58
N ASN A 84 -26.01 -18.63 -9.57
CA ASN A 84 -27.09 -19.63 -9.56
C ASN A 84 -28.25 -19.13 -10.41
N THR A 85 -28.50 -19.79 -11.52
CA THR A 85 -29.54 -19.38 -12.46
C THR A 85 -30.96 -19.67 -11.97
N ALA A 86 -31.13 -20.61 -11.04
CA ALA A 86 -32.45 -20.94 -10.47
C ALA A 86 -32.96 -19.86 -9.50
N THR A 87 -32.04 -19.26 -8.72
CA THR A 87 -32.36 -18.26 -7.72
C THR A 87 -31.95 -16.84 -8.11
N ASN A 88 -31.23 -16.68 -9.22
CA ASN A 88 -30.57 -15.45 -9.66
C ASN A 88 -29.64 -14.87 -8.58
N THR A 89 -29.02 -15.73 -7.80
CA THR A 89 -28.07 -15.40 -6.73
C THR A 89 -26.70 -16.00 -7.02
N LEU A 90 -25.66 -15.44 -6.44
CA LEU A 90 -24.28 -15.92 -6.55
C LEU A 90 -24.02 -16.99 -5.47
N ASP A 91 -24.35 -18.25 -5.75
CA ASP A 91 -24.28 -19.34 -4.76
C ASP A 91 -23.47 -20.60 -5.17
N GLY A 92 -22.88 -20.61 -6.33
CA GLY A 92 -21.82 -21.56 -6.60
C GLY A 92 -22.17 -22.94 -7.12
N THR A 93 -23.28 -23.15 -7.84
CA THR A 93 -23.71 -24.51 -8.23
C THR A 93 -23.45 -24.91 -9.70
N ASN A 94 -23.12 -23.94 -10.58
CA ASN A 94 -23.08 -24.20 -12.02
C ASN A 94 -21.67 -24.18 -12.64
N VAL A 95 -20.64 -23.90 -11.86
CA VAL A 95 -19.26 -23.75 -12.35
C VAL A 95 -18.40 -24.93 -11.93
N ASP A 96 -17.72 -25.51 -12.90
CA ASP A 96 -16.72 -26.57 -12.66
C ASP A 96 -15.35 -25.95 -12.36
N TRP A 97 -15.11 -25.65 -11.09
CA TRP A 97 -13.86 -25.05 -10.61
C TRP A 97 -12.62 -25.92 -10.81
N ILE A 98 -12.79 -27.24 -11.09
CA ILE A 98 -11.66 -28.13 -11.41
C ILE A 98 -11.05 -27.76 -12.75
N THR A 99 -11.86 -27.20 -13.66
CA THR A 99 -11.40 -26.75 -14.98
C THR A 99 -10.87 -25.31 -14.97
N ALA A 100 -10.89 -24.64 -13.83
CA ALA A 100 -10.48 -23.26 -13.74
C ALA A 100 -8.99 -23.08 -14.03
N ALA A 101 -8.68 -22.15 -14.92
CA ALA A 101 -7.34 -21.69 -15.23
C ALA A 101 -7.26 -20.18 -15.01
N TYR A 102 -6.18 -19.75 -14.36
CA TYR A 102 -5.99 -18.34 -13.99
C TYR A 102 -4.75 -17.77 -14.65
N SER A 103 -4.83 -16.51 -15.05
CA SER A 103 -3.70 -15.77 -15.61
C SER A 103 -3.74 -14.30 -15.20
N LEU A 104 -2.59 -13.62 -15.31
CA LEU A 104 -2.52 -12.15 -15.15
C LEU A 104 -2.59 -11.50 -16.54
N GLU A 105 -3.40 -10.47 -16.68
CA GLU A 105 -3.42 -9.65 -17.87
C GLU A 105 -2.08 -8.92 -18.03
N GLY A 106 -1.50 -8.99 -19.23
CA GLY A 106 -0.20 -8.39 -19.52
C GLY A 106 1.01 -9.15 -18.96
N ALA A 107 0.82 -10.39 -18.51
CA ALA A 107 1.93 -11.20 -18.03
C ALA A 107 2.94 -11.53 -19.13
N ASN A 108 4.21 -11.57 -18.76
CA ASN A 108 5.27 -12.07 -19.63
C ASN A 108 5.21 -13.61 -19.77
N GLU A 109 6.13 -14.19 -20.56
CA GLU A 109 6.22 -15.64 -20.78
C GLU A 109 6.39 -16.48 -19.49
N LYS A 110 6.83 -15.84 -18.39
CA LYS A 110 6.99 -16.48 -17.08
C LYS A 110 5.77 -16.29 -16.16
N GLY A 111 4.66 -15.78 -16.70
CA GLY A 111 3.42 -15.52 -15.92
C GLY A 111 3.55 -14.36 -14.93
N LYS A 112 4.48 -13.41 -15.14
CA LYS A 112 4.74 -12.29 -14.24
C LYS A 112 4.40 -10.95 -14.88
N VAL A 113 3.88 -10.04 -14.07
CA VAL A 113 3.69 -8.62 -14.40
C VAL A 113 4.64 -7.80 -13.53
N VAL A 114 5.54 -7.04 -14.16
CA VAL A 114 6.44 -6.12 -13.46
C VAL A 114 5.88 -4.71 -13.60
N VAL A 115 5.60 -4.06 -12.47
CA VAL A 115 5.16 -2.67 -12.41
C VAL A 115 6.32 -1.83 -11.91
N GLU A 116 6.82 -0.95 -12.78
CA GLU A 116 7.97 -0.10 -12.47
C GLU A 116 7.68 0.80 -11.25
N GLY A 117 8.65 0.86 -10.33
CA GLY A 117 8.53 1.62 -9.08
C GLY A 117 7.65 0.96 -8.01
N GLU A 118 6.98 -0.15 -8.30
CA GLU A 118 6.05 -0.81 -7.40
C GLU A 118 6.51 -2.22 -6.98
N GLY A 119 6.70 -3.13 -7.93
CA GLY A 119 7.08 -4.51 -7.64
C GLY A 119 6.74 -5.50 -8.72
N THR A 120 6.69 -6.78 -8.36
CA THR A 120 6.41 -7.88 -9.26
C THR A 120 5.20 -8.70 -8.78
N TYR A 121 4.28 -8.94 -9.68
CA TYR A 121 3.13 -9.83 -9.49
C TYR A 121 3.37 -11.15 -10.21
N SER A 122 3.01 -12.24 -9.57
CA SER A 122 2.96 -13.58 -10.17
C SER A 122 1.69 -14.29 -9.75
N ILE A 123 1.23 -15.26 -10.53
CA ILE A 123 0.02 -16.02 -10.23
C ILE A 123 0.32 -17.52 -10.27
N ASP A 124 -0.29 -18.25 -9.35
CA ASP A 124 -0.43 -19.71 -9.49
C ASP A 124 -1.60 -19.99 -10.44
N PRO A 125 -1.35 -20.57 -11.61
CA PRO A 125 -2.38 -20.76 -12.63
C PRO A 125 -3.48 -21.76 -12.24
N THR A 126 -3.24 -22.59 -11.21
CA THR A 126 -4.20 -23.59 -10.72
C THR A 126 -5.05 -23.06 -9.59
N THR A 127 -4.43 -22.38 -8.63
CA THR A 127 -5.15 -21.85 -7.46
C THR A 127 -5.66 -20.43 -7.64
N GLY A 128 -5.14 -19.71 -8.63
CA GLY A 128 -5.47 -18.30 -8.87
C GLY A 128 -4.94 -17.34 -7.78
N VAL A 129 -4.08 -17.82 -6.87
CA VAL A 129 -3.45 -16.97 -5.86
C VAL A 129 -2.41 -16.09 -6.53
N VAL A 130 -2.56 -14.77 -6.36
CA VAL A 130 -1.56 -13.80 -6.81
C VAL A 130 -0.58 -13.55 -5.67
N ARG A 131 0.71 -13.61 -5.97
CA ARG A 131 1.80 -13.22 -5.11
C ARG A 131 2.34 -11.87 -5.58
N PHE A 132 2.35 -10.89 -4.69
CA PHE A 132 2.96 -9.59 -4.89
C PHE A 132 4.26 -9.47 -4.09
N GLU A 133 5.35 -9.17 -4.77
CA GLU A 133 6.67 -8.90 -4.23
C GLU A 133 6.97 -7.41 -4.44
N PRO A 134 6.73 -6.55 -3.41
CA PRO A 134 6.99 -5.13 -3.54
C PRO A 134 8.48 -4.84 -3.67
N LEU A 135 8.82 -3.76 -4.37
CA LEU A 135 10.16 -3.20 -4.26
C LEU A 135 10.40 -2.73 -2.82
N PRO A 136 11.64 -2.83 -2.30
CA PRO A 136 11.97 -2.41 -0.94
C PRO A 136 11.58 -0.94 -0.62
N THR A 137 11.59 -0.10 -1.64
CA THR A 137 11.28 1.33 -1.53
C THR A 137 9.80 1.67 -1.76
N PHE A 138 8.97 0.71 -2.18
CA PHE A 138 7.57 0.96 -2.47
C PHE A 138 6.72 1.04 -1.20
N THR A 139 5.90 2.08 -1.11
CA THR A 139 4.85 2.26 -0.09
C THR A 139 3.61 2.88 -0.72
N GLY A 140 2.46 2.66 -0.12
CA GLY A 140 1.18 3.14 -0.61
C GLY A 140 0.35 2.05 -1.28
N GLU A 141 -0.73 2.45 -1.94
CA GLU A 141 -1.59 1.56 -2.71
C GLU A 141 -0.95 1.26 -4.06
N GLY A 142 -0.86 -0.04 -4.39
CA GLY A 142 -0.38 -0.50 -5.68
C GLY A 142 -1.39 -0.26 -6.80
N LYS A 143 -0.90 -0.16 -8.03
CA LYS A 143 -1.78 -0.13 -9.23
C LYS A 143 -2.61 -1.40 -9.34
N GLY A 144 -2.09 -2.49 -8.77
CA GLY A 144 -2.70 -3.81 -8.83
C GLY A 144 -2.64 -4.44 -10.22
N VAL A 145 -3.20 -5.64 -10.33
CA VAL A 145 -3.24 -6.42 -11.56
C VAL A 145 -4.63 -7.01 -11.80
N ASN A 146 -4.99 -7.17 -13.06
CA ASN A 146 -6.19 -7.89 -13.44
C ASN A 146 -5.89 -9.41 -13.53
N VAL A 147 -6.67 -10.17 -12.79
CA VAL A 147 -6.67 -11.64 -12.84
C VAL A 147 -7.79 -12.07 -13.77
N GLN A 148 -7.45 -12.83 -14.78
CA GLN A 148 -8.41 -13.45 -15.67
C GLN A 148 -8.63 -14.90 -15.23
N VAL A 149 -9.90 -15.31 -15.14
CA VAL A 149 -10.31 -16.71 -14.97
C VAL A 149 -10.93 -17.22 -16.27
N SER A 150 -10.60 -18.44 -16.63
CA SER A 150 -11.30 -19.23 -17.65
C SER A 150 -11.81 -20.49 -16.97
N VAL A 151 -13.10 -20.76 -17.06
CA VAL A 151 -13.76 -21.86 -16.33
C VAL A 151 -14.94 -22.38 -17.16
N THR A 152 -15.37 -23.62 -16.92
CA THR A 152 -16.53 -24.20 -17.56
C THR A 152 -17.76 -24.04 -16.68
N ALA A 153 -18.83 -23.47 -17.22
CA ALA A 153 -20.15 -23.45 -16.58
C ALA A 153 -21.08 -24.47 -17.24
N THR A 154 -22.16 -24.83 -16.56
CA THR A 154 -23.24 -25.67 -17.08
C THR A 154 -24.49 -24.82 -17.26
N ASP A 155 -25.06 -24.77 -18.47
CA ASP A 155 -26.28 -24.01 -18.75
C ASP A 155 -27.54 -24.74 -18.22
N SER A 156 -28.71 -24.13 -18.41
CA SER A 156 -30.00 -24.69 -17.98
C SER A 156 -30.40 -26.00 -18.74
N GLU A 157 -29.77 -26.24 -19.86
CA GLU A 157 -30.00 -27.45 -20.68
C GLU A 157 -28.98 -28.55 -20.39
N GLY A 158 -28.02 -28.30 -19.51
CA GLY A 158 -26.95 -29.21 -19.14
C GLY A 158 -25.72 -29.16 -20.06
N ASN A 159 -25.65 -28.20 -20.99
CA ASN A 159 -24.51 -28.06 -21.89
C ASN A 159 -23.33 -27.39 -21.15
N LYS A 160 -22.12 -27.79 -21.53
CA LYS A 160 -20.89 -27.19 -21.03
C LYS A 160 -20.51 -25.97 -21.86
N VAL A 161 -20.44 -24.80 -21.21
CA VAL A 161 -20.14 -23.50 -21.83
C VAL A 161 -18.85 -22.93 -21.21
N PRO A 162 -17.85 -22.53 -22.02
CA PRO A 162 -16.68 -21.82 -21.50
C PRO A 162 -17.08 -20.41 -21.10
N VAL A 163 -16.65 -19.97 -19.90
CA VAL A 163 -16.84 -18.61 -19.41
C VAL A 163 -15.53 -18.01 -18.97
N THR A 164 -15.37 -16.71 -19.19
CA THR A 164 -14.21 -15.94 -18.76
C THR A 164 -14.67 -14.73 -17.98
N SER A 165 -13.89 -14.33 -17.00
CA SER A 165 -14.12 -13.11 -16.24
C SER A 165 -12.79 -12.49 -15.79
N LYS A 166 -12.82 -11.20 -15.43
CA LYS A 166 -11.66 -10.48 -14.92
C LYS A 166 -11.97 -9.86 -13.58
N GLY A 167 -11.05 -10.00 -12.63
CA GLY A 167 -11.12 -9.38 -11.31
C GLY A 167 -9.80 -8.73 -10.96
N LYS A 168 -9.84 -7.59 -10.26
CA LYS A 168 -8.63 -6.86 -9.87
C LYS A 168 -8.16 -7.29 -8.49
N TYR A 169 -6.85 -7.48 -8.35
CA TYR A 169 -6.15 -7.56 -7.07
C TYR A 169 -5.35 -6.28 -6.83
N THR A 170 -5.50 -5.66 -5.64
CA THR A 170 -4.83 -4.41 -5.29
C THR A 170 -4.18 -4.55 -3.91
N PRO A 171 -2.83 -4.58 -3.84
CA PRO A 171 -2.11 -4.57 -2.57
C PRO A 171 -1.91 -3.14 -2.05
N THR A 172 -1.85 -2.98 -0.73
CA THR A 172 -1.39 -1.76 -0.06
C THR A 172 -0.15 -2.09 0.77
N VAL A 173 0.87 -1.25 0.67
CA VAL A 173 2.12 -1.39 1.44
C VAL A 173 2.22 -0.24 2.43
N THR A 174 2.24 -0.59 3.72
CA THR A 174 2.43 0.39 4.79
C THR A 174 3.92 0.63 5.04
N PRO A 175 4.37 1.89 5.20
CA PRO A 175 5.76 2.19 5.49
C PRO A 175 6.19 1.59 6.83
N VAL A 176 7.47 1.25 6.94
CA VAL A 176 8.09 0.83 8.20
C VAL A 176 8.90 2.00 8.72
N THR A 177 8.61 2.41 9.95
CA THR A 177 9.23 3.59 10.57
C THR A 177 10.58 3.21 11.20
N PRO A 178 11.68 3.93 10.91
CA PRO A 178 12.92 3.79 11.64
C PRO A 178 12.74 4.21 13.11
N THR A 179 13.63 3.75 13.98
CA THR A 179 13.64 4.09 15.40
C THR A 179 14.90 4.85 15.78
N ALA A 180 14.88 5.60 16.88
CA ALA A 180 16.04 6.32 17.37
C ALA A 180 16.14 6.27 18.90
N ALA A 181 17.38 6.28 19.40
CA ALA A 181 17.69 6.36 20.82
C ALA A 181 18.55 7.61 21.11
N PRO A 182 18.29 8.30 22.23
CA PRO A 182 19.05 9.48 22.62
C PRO A 182 20.47 9.12 23.05
N SER A 183 21.36 10.12 23.03
CA SER A 183 22.68 10.02 23.62
C SER A 183 22.92 11.13 24.63
N THR A 184 23.83 10.89 25.58
CA THR A 184 24.27 11.84 26.58
C THR A 184 25.79 11.83 26.66
N SER A 185 26.37 12.92 27.13
CA SER A 185 27.78 12.97 27.49
C SER A 185 27.95 13.68 28.84
N THR A 186 29.08 13.49 29.51
CA THR A 186 29.45 14.21 30.74
C THR A 186 30.88 14.69 30.56
N GLY A 187 31.08 15.99 30.80
CA GLY A 187 32.39 16.62 30.75
C GLY A 187 32.46 17.79 31.72
N VAL A 188 33.67 18.27 32.04
CA VAL A 188 33.85 19.41 32.91
C VAL A 188 33.53 20.71 32.18
N GLN A 189 33.25 21.76 32.98
CA GLN A 189 32.96 23.09 32.43
C GLN A 189 34.07 23.55 31.45
N GLY A 190 33.65 24.16 30.36
CA GLY A 190 34.56 24.65 29.30
C GLY A 190 35.04 23.59 28.31
N GLU A 191 34.77 22.32 28.52
CA GLU A 191 35.17 21.25 27.59
C GLU A 191 34.15 21.06 26.44
N ILE A 192 34.68 20.73 25.25
CA ILE A 192 33.88 20.28 24.13
C ILE A 192 33.41 18.85 24.41
N GLN A 193 32.11 18.60 24.25
CA GLN A 193 31.53 17.28 24.45
C GLN A 193 30.94 16.74 23.18
N LYS A 194 30.93 15.42 23.04
CA LYS A 194 30.38 14.71 21.86
C LYS A 194 29.46 13.58 22.30
N GLY A 195 28.43 13.37 21.50
CA GLY A 195 27.56 12.22 21.64
C GLY A 195 27.01 11.79 20.29
N THR A 196 26.70 10.50 20.19
CA THR A 196 26.18 9.93 18.93
C THR A 196 24.84 9.26 19.22
N PRO A 197 23.71 9.96 18.95
CA PRO A 197 22.41 9.32 18.96
C PRO A 197 22.37 8.14 17.99
N THR A 198 21.67 7.09 18.35
CA THR A 198 21.56 5.89 17.52
C THR A 198 20.28 5.94 16.68
N PHE A 199 20.41 5.67 15.39
CA PHE A 199 19.30 5.52 14.46
C PHE A 199 19.33 4.10 13.92
N THR A 200 18.16 3.43 13.97
CA THR A 200 18.01 2.04 13.51
C THR A 200 16.96 2.00 12.43
N GLU A 201 17.29 1.41 11.29
CA GLU A 201 16.35 1.20 10.20
C GLU A 201 15.15 0.36 10.65
N GLY A 202 13.98 0.70 10.14
CA GLY A 202 12.77 -0.08 10.35
C GLY A 202 12.68 -1.31 9.44
N ASN A 203 13.48 -1.33 8.37
CA ASN A 203 13.61 -2.41 7.41
C ASN A 203 15.04 -2.40 6.84
N THR A 204 15.73 -3.53 6.88
CA THR A 204 17.10 -3.69 6.38
C THR A 204 17.26 -3.35 4.89
N GLU A 205 16.20 -3.53 4.10
CA GLU A 205 16.17 -3.15 2.69
C GLU A 205 16.00 -1.64 2.47
N VAL A 206 15.62 -0.91 3.52
CA VAL A 206 15.46 0.55 3.52
C VAL A 206 16.28 1.15 4.66
N PRO A 207 17.62 1.13 4.55
CA PRO A 207 18.50 1.63 5.58
C PRO A 207 18.35 3.13 5.79
N ILE A 208 18.89 3.62 6.91
CA ILE A 208 19.05 5.06 7.14
C ILE A 208 19.87 5.64 5.98
N LYS A 209 19.39 6.72 5.41
CA LYS A 209 20.01 7.40 4.28
C LYS A 209 21.32 8.04 4.71
N GLU A 210 22.36 7.79 3.95
CA GLU A 210 23.67 8.39 4.20
C GLU A 210 23.60 9.92 4.21
N ASN A 211 24.35 10.56 5.10
CA ASN A 211 24.39 12.02 5.29
C ASN A 211 23.02 12.65 5.59
N SER A 212 22.06 11.88 6.12
CA SER A 212 20.73 12.38 6.46
C SER A 212 20.63 12.95 7.88
N VAL A 213 21.66 12.73 8.72
CA VAL A 213 21.60 13.20 10.11
C VAL A 213 21.76 14.72 10.17
N LYS A 214 20.79 15.38 10.79
CA LYS A 214 20.72 16.85 10.91
C LYS A 214 20.26 17.29 12.28
N LEU A 215 20.66 18.50 12.67
CA LEU A 215 20.06 19.19 13.80
C LEU A 215 18.73 19.82 13.39
N LEU A 216 17.82 19.95 14.33
CA LEU A 216 16.58 20.69 14.16
C LEU A 216 16.63 21.98 14.98
N ASN A 217 16.09 23.05 14.41
CA ASN A 217 15.78 24.27 15.08
C ASN A 217 14.70 24.06 16.17
N ALA A 218 14.47 25.04 17.03
CA ALA A 218 13.44 24.98 18.06
C ALA A 218 12.02 24.76 17.48
N ASP A 219 11.74 25.31 16.29
CA ASP A 219 10.48 25.17 15.55
C ASP A 219 10.31 23.81 14.85
N GLY A 220 11.34 22.94 14.91
CA GLY A 220 11.34 21.63 14.27
C GLY A 220 11.79 21.62 12.81
N THR A 221 12.18 22.76 12.24
CA THR A 221 12.77 22.84 10.91
C THR A 221 14.22 22.35 10.91
N GLU A 222 14.72 21.84 9.78
CA GLU A 222 16.12 21.42 9.64
C GLU A 222 17.06 22.64 9.73
N ALA A 223 18.06 22.53 10.60
CA ALA A 223 19.07 23.56 10.72
C ALA A 223 20.07 23.51 9.56
N THR A 224 20.44 24.67 9.04
CA THR A 224 21.44 24.83 7.97
C THR A 224 22.85 25.11 8.49
N GLY A 225 23.03 25.19 9.81
CA GLY A 225 24.28 25.49 10.49
C GLY A 225 24.23 25.12 11.96
N PRO A 226 25.16 25.65 12.78
CA PRO A 226 25.14 25.42 14.21
C PRO A 226 23.83 25.88 14.87
N VAL A 227 23.39 25.15 15.89
CA VAL A 227 22.20 25.46 16.68
C VAL A 227 22.61 25.93 18.04
N ASP A 228 22.01 27.01 18.56
CA ASP A 228 22.31 27.52 19.88
C ASP A 228 21.97 26.49 20.96
N ALA A 229 22.94 26.25 21.84
CA ALA A 229 22.75 25.49 23.06
C ALA A 229 22.35 26.45 24.19
N LEU A 230 21.14 26.26 24.72
CA LEU A 230 20.54 27.19 25.71
C LEU A 230 20.49 26.54 27.08
N ASP A 231 20.58 27.38 28.13
CA ASP A 231 20.24 26.97 29.47
C ASP A 231 18.71 26.85 29.70
N GLU A 232 18.28 26.48 30.89
CA GLU A 232 16.84 26.38 31.23
C GLU A 232 16.12 27.74 31.18
N LYS A 233 16.83 28.83 31.21
CA LYS A 233 16.29 30.22 31.16
C LYS A 233 16.28 30.76 29.72
N GLY A 234 16.81 30.01 28.75
CA GLY A 234 16.90 30.41 27.34
C GLY A 234 18.14 31.23 26.98
N ASN A 235 19.13 31.34 27.88
CA ASN A 235 20.38 32.03 27.57
C ASN A 235 21.32 31.10 26.80
N LYS A 236 22.02 31.63 25.80
CA LYS A 236 23.02 30.87 25.04
C LYS A 236 24.25 30.55 25.88
N VAL A 237 24.57 29.27 26.02
CA VAL A 237 25.72 28.74 26.76
C VAL A 237 26.72 28.01 25.85
N GLY A 238 26.32 27.72 24.63
CA GLY A 238 27.15 27.01 23.65
C GLY A 238 26.49 26.92 22.30
N GLU A 239 27.04 26.04 21.46
CA GLU A 239 26.51 25.71 20.16
C GLU A 239 26.59 24.20 19.91
N TYR A 240 25.62 23.70 19.17
CA TYR A 240 25.61 22.32 18.64
C TYR A 240 25.96 22.30 17.17
N THR A 241 26.81 21.36 16.79
CA THR A 241 27.02 20.96 15.40
C THR A 241 26.83 19.46 15.23
N VAL A 242 26.56 19.00 14.03
CA VAL A 242 26.47 17.57 13.72
C VAL A 242 27.31 17.24 12.50
N ASP A 243 27.98 16.11 12.53
CA ASP A 243 28.58 15.49 11.35
C ASP A 243 27.50 14.60 10.71
N PRO A 244 27.01 14.96 9.52
CA PRO A 244 25.90 14.24 8.88
C PRO A 244 26.26 12.80 8.47
N THR A 245 27.55 12.48 8.32
CA THR A 245 28.06 11.18 7.91
C THR A 245 28.15 10.22 9.08
N THR A 246 28.69 10.71 10.21
CA THR A 246 28.93 9.88 11.41
C THR A 246 27.79 9.95 12.42
N GLY A 247 26.92 10.96 12.31
CA GLY A 247 25.88 11.24 13.29
C GLY A 247 26.40 11.82 14.62
N VAL A 248 27.69 12.13 14.71
CA VAL A 248 28.30 12.70 15.92
C VAL A 248 27.83 14.13 16.11
N VAL A 249 27.17 14.39 17.23
CA VAL A 249 26.79 15.73 17.67
C VAL A 249 27.88 16.26 18.61
N THR A 250 28.34 17.47 18.34
CA THR A 250 29.35 18.17 19.14
C THR A 250 28.71 19.37 19.83
N PHE A 251 28.84 19.44 21.13
CA PHE A 251 28.56 20.63 21.94
C PHE A 251 29.86 21.41 22.15
N THR A 252 29.87 22.69 21.78
CA THR A 252 30.99 23.62 21.99
C THR A 252 30.53 24.72 22.91
N PRO A 253 31.03 24.80 24.17
CA PRO A 253 30.65 25.87 25.10
C PRO A 253 31.18 27.23 24.63
N THR A 254 30.32 28.25 24.65
CA THR A 254 30.68 29.64 24.42
C THR A 254 30.92 30.35 25.75
N ASP A 255 30.17 29.98 26.81
CA ASP A 255 30.44 30.33 28.19
C ASP A 255 31.20 29.20 28.91
N LYS A 256 32.50 29.36 29.05
CA LYS A 256 33.37 28.35 29.68
C LYS A 256 33.22 28.28 31.20
N SER A 257 32.51 29.23 31.80
CA SER A 257 32.24 29.25 33.26
C SER A 257 30.89 28.60 33.61
N TYR A 258 30.06 28.33 32.60
CA TYR A 258 28.74 27.78 32.83
C TYR A 258 28.80 26.35 33.38
N THR A 259 28.00 26.11 34.39
CA THR A 259 27.72 24.79 34.97
C THR A 259 26.22 24.64 35.13
N GLY A 260 25.67 23.50 34.75
CA GLY A 260 24.25 23.26 34.86
C GLY A 260 23.67 22.52 33.64
N PRO A 261 22.37 22.32 33.64
CA PRO A 261 21.68 21.63 32.55
C PRO A 261 21.63 22.49 31.29
N VAL A 262 21.84 21.84 30.16
CA VAL A 262 21.73 22.41 28.82
C VAL A 262 20.54 21.79 28.12
N GLN A 263 19.74 22.60 27.42
CA GLN A 263 18.61 22.08 26.62
C GLN A 263 19.12 21.12 25.57
N PRO A 264 18.45 19.95 25.38
CA PRO A 264 18.91 18.94 24.42
C PRO A 264 18.91 19.44 22.97
N ALA A 265 19.94 19.09 22.22
CA ALA A 265 19.92 19.19 20.78
C ALA A 265 18.89 18.19 20.21
N LYS A 266 17.98 18.64 19.35
CA LYS A 266 17.10 17.76 18.58
C LYS A 266 17.84 17.30 17.32
N VAL A 267 17.88 15.97 17.11
CA VAL A 267 18.61 15.34 16.02
C VAL A 267 17.64 14.48 15.23
N GLN A 268 17.66 14.60 13.90
CA GLN A 268 16.79 13.86 12.99
C GLN A 268 17.62 13.10 11.97
N ALA A 269 17.17 11.92 11.61
CA ALA A 269 17.62 11.20 10.42
C ALA A 269 16.41 10.79 9.56
N GLU A 270 16.66 10.43 8.31
CA GLU A 270 15.65 9.84 7.42
C GLU A 270 16.15 8.54 6.83
N ASP A 271 15.25 7.63 6.50
CA ASP A 271 15.56 6.44 5.73
C ASP A 271 15.58 6.73 4.22
N LYS A 272 15.92 5.73 3.39
CA LYS A 272 15.96 5.89 1.93
C LYS A 272 14.59 6.21 1.29
N ASN A 273 13.48 6.03 2.01
CA ASN A 273 12.15 6.44 1.58
C ASN A 273 11.76 7.85 2.01
N GLY A 274 12.62 8.52 2.80
CA GLY A 274 12.32 9.83 3.36
C GLY A 274 11.47 9.78 4.63
N THR A 275 11.30 8.60 5.26
CA THR A 275 10.64 8.50 6.56
C THR A 275 11.58 9.02 7.63
N LYS A 276 11.12 10.05 8.36
CA LYS A 276 11.94 10.76 9.34
C LYS A 276 11.73 10.21 10.75
N VAL A 277 12.82 10.20 11.53
CA VAL A 277 12.82 9.87 12.95
C VAL A 277 13.72 10.83 13.71
N SER A 278 13.30 11.23 14.90
CA SER A 278 14.04 12.22 15.72
C SER A 278 14.31 11.70 17.10
N THR A 279 15.41 12.19 17.67
CA THR A 279 15.85 11.94 19.05
C THR A 279 16.63 13.13 19.56
N THR A 280 17.37 12.98 20.68
CA THR A 280 18.10 14.07 21.32
C THR A 280 19.52 13.67 21.69
N TYR A 281 20.39 14.68 21.75
CA TYR A 281 21.66 14.63 22.44
C TYR A 281 21.68 15.66 23.57
N THR A 282 22.13 15.23 24.77
CA THR A 282 22.17 16.10 25.98
C THR A 282 23.55 16.04 26.61
N PRO A 283 24.33 17.13 26.60
CA PRO A 283 25.56 17.23 27.38
C PRO A 283 25.25 17.51 28.86
N ASN A 284 26.01 16.90 29.75
CA ASN A 284 25.99 17.21 31.18
C ASN A 284 27.30 17.91 31.57
N ILE A 285 27.22 19.13 32.13
CA ILE A 285 28.37 19.95 32.45
C ILE A 285 28.62 19.92 33.95
N VAL A 286 29.76 19.38 34.34
CA VAL A 286 30.18 19.28 35.76
C VAL A 286 31.12 20.41 36.08
N GLY A 287 30.84 21.08 37.18
CA GLY A 287 31.70 22.18 37.68
C GLY A 287 33.09 21.69 38.16
N VAL A 288 34.10 22.52 37.99
CA VAL A 288 35.44 22.30 38.53
C VAL A 288 35.60 23.12 39.80
N THR A 289 35.94 22.46 40.89
CA THR A 289 36.27 23.14 42.16
C THR A 289 37.79 23.21 42.30
N PRO A 290 38.41 24.37 42.16
CA PRO A 290 39.86 24.51 42.39
C PRO A 290 40.19 24.25 43.87
N THR A 291 41.29 23.54 44.11
CA THR A 291 41.85 23.32 45.45
C THR A 291 43.10 24.17 45.64
N ALA A 292 43.20 24.82 46.77
CA ALA A 292 44.41 25.55 47.18
C ALA A 292 45.07 24.84 48.36
N THR A 293 46.36 24.61 48.25
CA THR A 293 47.15 24.12 49.39
C THR A 293 47.82 25.32 50.12
N PRO A 294 47.62 25.49 51.44
CA PRO A 294 48.30 26.56 52.18
C PRO A 294 49.83 26.37 52.11
N ALA A 295 50.54 27.42 51.80
CA ALA A 295 51.98 27.42 51.94
C ALA A 295 52.33 27.84 53.36
N THR A 296 53.09 27.03 54.09
CA THR A 296 53.66 27.37 55.41
C THR A 296 55.15 27.71 55.19
N THR A 297 55.59 28.92 55.61
CA THR A 297 56.99 29.26 55.75
C THR A 297 57.35 29.16 57.21
N GLU A 298 58.34 28.34 57.55
CA GLU A 298 59.00 28.36 58.84
C GLU A 298 60.24 29.26 58.69
N ASP A 299 60.29 30.36 59.40
CA ASP A 299 61.52 31.15 59.60
C ASP A 299 62.33 30.53 60.73
N VAL A 300 63.64 30.40 60.51
CA VAL A 300 64.66 29.93 61.48
C VAL A 300 65.29 31.12 62.15
#